data_d0e4f8bfbb39d934e1712dabb081a647
#
_entry.id   d0e4f8bfbb39d934e1712dabb081a647
#
_cell.length_a   1.000
_cell.length_b   1.000
_cell.length_c   1.000
_cell.angle_alpha   90.00
_cell.angle_beta   90.00
_cell.angle_gamma   90.00
#
_symmetry.space_group_name_H-M   'P 1'
#
loop_
_entity.id
_entity.type
_entity.pdbx_description
1 polymer ?
#
loop_
_entity_poly.entity_id
_entity_poly.type
_entity_poly.pdbx_seq_one_letter_code
_entity_poly.pdbx_strand_id
1 'polypeptide(L)'
;MRILHYIEIENFKTFGDKQRIELDHPAVIIGPNNCGKTSVIQAIALWCQAVKTWHTARESSAAHERAGTPLNRLNILNVPVQRTRFFWHETKVRTGNHDIPLVITVGVSFGGKVEPIPMRFRNQGEDLVYCSLDEKIRNNHELIAHVAKINVELLYPMSGLEIEEPVLQPGRIGVLLGQGQTAQVLRNLCLMVYQGSSTDWDKIVELMRRLFQLGLGIPVQNTRGAIELTYSQTGVKEPLALSSSGRGFQQMLLIFAYLFSHKRSVLLVDEPDAHLEILRQKQVFVLLRDIATENQSQVVMVTHSEVILDAALETNLTLLLEGRADNLAKKVQIHESLKLYGTANYVRARQRGYVFYVEGGTDVDILRALAVKLNHPAASVWDENVNVYFVENNYPEVSVESELEKVEGGFGVTAKDHFNQLRKLLPGLRGLAILDNDGRSRQDFEDQSLRIRYWKRYEVENYFITPNLLLGYVAKMNLELGLFAVDTGLADDVLSGLIQERVFGGDRDDYLVWKNSASDAGRLIWEAKTQSVKLSSFAEEFFRRLRDRTGLEMLLTKGEFHRLVESADSAGIPREVKDKLDLIADLFQKAAAMADVPSASEGS
;
A
#
# COMPACT_ATOMS: atom_id res chain seq x y z
N MET A 1 17.01 -9.18 19.90
CA MET A 1 16.49 -9.72 21.19
C MET A 1 14.98 -9.56 21.21
N ARG A 2 14.20 -10.59 21.61
CA ARG A 2 12.75 -10.47 21.75
C ARG A 2 12.41 -10.16 23.21
N ILE A 3 11.79 -9.01 23.44
CA ILE A 3 11.26 -8.61 24.76
C ILE A 3 9.81 -9.07 24.86
N LEU A 4 9.01 -8.75 23.82
CA LEU A 4 7.63 -9.18 23.64
C LEU A 4 7.59 -10.24 22.53
N HIS A 5 6.88 -11.35 22.75
CA HIS A 5 6.84 -12.48 21.82
C HIS A 5 5.59 -12.51 20.96
N TYR A 6 4.45 -12.14 21.54
CA TYR A 6 3.17 -12.08 20.85
C TYR A 6 2.21 -11.14 21.60
N ILE A 7 1.18 -10.72 20.90
CA ILE A 7 0.01 -10.07 21.50
C ILE A 7 -1.25 -10.81 21.09
N GLU A 8 -2.17 -11.02 22.05
CA GLU A 8 -3.54 -11.45 21.81
C GLU A 8 -4.48 -10.31 22.18
N ILE A 9 -5.41 -9.99 21.29
CA ILE A 9 -6.34 -8.86 21.42
C ILE A 9 -7.76 -9.37 21.25
N GLU A 10 -8.65 -9.03 22.18
CA GLU A 10 -10.06 -9.40 22.18
C GLU A 10 -10.92 -8.20 22.62
N ASN A 11 -11.98 -7.92 21.87
CA ASN A 11 -12.92 -6.82 22.10
C ASN A 11 -12.29 -5.41 22.15
N PHE A 12 -11.25 -5.16 21.34
CA PHE A 12 -10.59 -3.86 21.28
C PHE A 12 -10.68 -3.23 19.88
N LYS A 13 -11.35 -2.10 19.77
CA LYS A 13 -11.51 -1.32 18.53
C LYS A 13 -12.00 -2.18 17.35
N THR A 14 -11.15 -2.42 16.35
CA THR A 14 -11.46 -3.25 15.18
C THR A 14 -11.46 -4.76 15.48
N PHE A 15 -10.93 -5.18 16.61
CA PHE A 15 -10.82 -6.58 17.00
C PHE A 15 -12.03 -7.00 17.88
N GLY A 16 -12.97 -7.75 17.32
CA GLY A 16 -14.06 -8.38 18.08
C GLY A 16 -13.59 -9.71 18.68
N ASP A 17 -13.34 -10.68 17.83
CA ASP A 17 -12.83 -11.99 18.23
C ASP A 17 -11.35 -11.93 18.59
N LYS A 18 -10.93 -12.88 19.43
CA LYS A 18 -9.54 -13.01 19.86
C LYS A 18 -8.61 -13.23 18.66
N GLN A 19 -7.67 -12.33 18.46
CA GLN A 19 -6.63 -12.41 17.44
C GLN A 19 -5.26 -12.49 18.08
N ARG A 20 -4.39 -13.36 17.56
CA ARG A 20 -3.00 -13.53 18.00
C ARG A 20 -2.03 -13.06 16.93
N ILE A 21 -1.13 -12.18 17.30
CA ILE A 21 -0.09 -11.59 16.44
C ILE A 21 1.27 -11.90 17.08
N GLU A 22 2.14 -12.55 16.34
CA GLU A 22 3.51 -12.82 16.79
C GLU A 22 4.35 -11.54 16.64
N LEU A 23 5.20 -11.27 17.62
CA LEU A 23 6.06 -10.10 17.68
C LEU A 23 7.53 -10.52 17.64
N ASP A 24 8.07 -10.70 16.44
CA ASP A 24 9.50 -10.93 16.26
C ASP A 24 10.30 -9.62 16.32
N HIS A 25 11.54 -9.64 15.90
CA HIS A 25 12.37 -8.46 15.82
C HIS A 25 13.10 -8.38 14.46
N PRO A 26 12.77 -7.35 13.66
CA PRO A 26 11.62 -6.45 13.77
C PRO A 26 10.31 -7.19 13.46
N ALA A 27 9.21 -6.82 14.12
CA ALA A 27 7.88 -7.25 13.74
C ALA A 27 7.27 -6.21 12.79
N VAL A 28 6.75 -6.68 11.66
CA VAL A 28 6.10 -5.81 10.65
C VAL A 28 4.65 -6.21 10.49
N ILE A 29 3.75 -5.25 10.67
CA ILE A 29 2.31 -5.43 10.54
C ILE A 29 1.82 -4.58 9.37
N ILE A 30 1.19 -5.22 8.40
CA ILE A 30 0.71 -4.59 7.18
C ILE A 30 -0.78 -4.81 6.99
N GLY A 31 -1.38 -4.01 6.13
CA GLY A 31 -2.79 -4.13 5.73
C GLY A 31 -3.32 -2.83 5.17
N PRO A 32 -4.55 -2.82 4.64
CA PRO A 32 -5.19 -1.61 4.14
C PRO A 32 -5.46 -0.60 5.25
N ASN A 33 -5.90 0.61 4.86
CA ASN A 33 -6.34 1.60 5.83
C ASN A 33 -7.55 1.07 6.61
N ASN A 34 -7.66 1.44 7.87
CA ASN A 34 -8.74 1.05 8.80
C ASN A 34 -8.84 -0.46 9.14
N CYS A 35 -7.87 -1.31 8.75
CA CYS A 35 -7.87 -2.74 9.11
C CYS A 35 -7.47 -3.04 10.56
N GLY A 36 -6.99 -2.03 11.32
CA GLY A 36 -6.61 -2.20 12.73
C GLY A 36 -5.11 -2.17 13.02
N LYS A 37 -4.24 -1.82 12.06
CA LYS A 37 -2.77 -1.74 12.27
C LYS A 37 -2.39 -0.88 13.46
N THR A 38 -2.81 0.38 13.47
CA THR A 38 -2.58 1.30 14.60
C THR A 38 -3.22 0.77 15.88
N SER A 39 -4.36 0.06 15.81
CA SER A 39 -4.99 -0.54 17.00
C SER A 39 -4.12 -1.61 17.67
N VAL A 40 -3.30 -2.38 16.91
CA VAL A 40 -2.38 -3.36 17.50
C VAL A 40 -1.32 -2.68 18.35
N ILE A 41 -0.62 -1.68 17.80
CA ILE A 41 0.43 -0.97 18.54
C ILE A 41 -0.16 -0.18 19.72
N GLN A 42 -1.36 0.37 19.58
CA GLN A 42 -2.10 1.01 20.67
C GLN A 42 -2.49 -0.01 21.77
N ALA A 43 -2.86 -1.24 21.41
CA ALA A 43 -3.14 -2.29 22.38
C ALA A 43 -1.90 -2.65 23.22
N ILE A 44 -0.72 -2.74 22.58
CA ILE A 44 0.56 -2.98 23.28
C ILE A 44 0.85 -1.83 24.25
N ALA A 45 0.70 -0.58 23.80
CA ALA A 45 0.94 0.61 24.63
C ALA A 45 -0.03 0.68 25.83
N LEU A 46 -1.33 0.43 25.58
CA LEU A 46 -2.35 0.39 26.63
C LEU A 46 -2.08 -0.71 27.66
N TRP A 47 -1.71 -1.90 27.20
CA TRP A 47 -1.34 -3.02 28.07
C TRP A 47 -0.15 -2.66 28.96
N CYS A 48 0.92 -2.09 28.39
CA CYS A 48 2.11 -1.69 29.16
C CYS A 48 1.76 -0.65 30.23
N GLN A 49 1.00 0.36 29.86
CA GLN A 49 0.55 1.39 30.80
C GLN A 49 -0.32 0.81 31.92
N ALA A 50 -1.25 -0.11 31.59
CA ALA A 50 -2.10 -0.76 32.58
C ALA A 50 -1.30 -1.61 33.58
N VAL A 51 -0.29 -2.37 33.10
CA VAL A 51 0.60 -3.14 33.98
C VAL A 51 1.39 -2.23 34.92
N LYS A 52 1.98 -1.16 34.40
CA LYS A 52 2.73 -0.18 35.23
C LYS A 52 1.84 0.46 36.29
N THR A 53 0.65 0.95 35.90
CA THR A 53 -0.29 1.56 36.83
C THR A 53 -0.79 0.56 37.88
N TRP A 54 -1.07 -0.69 37.45
CA TRP A 54 -1.48 -1.76 38.33
C TRP A 54 -0.39 -2.11 39.36
N HIS A 55 0.87 -2.18 38.94
CA HIS A 55 2.04 -2.44 39.79
C HIS A 55 2.26 -1.31 40.80
N THR A 56 2.36 -0.06 40.32
CA THR A 56 2.60 1.12 41.19
C THR A 56 1.51 1.30 42.24
N ALA A 57 0.23 1.05 41.92
CA ALA A 57 -0.87 1.13 42.88
C ALA A 57 -0.72 0.13 44.03
N ARG A 58 0.11 -0.90 43.90
CA ARG A 58 0.33 -1.95 44.94
C ARG A 58 1.63 -1.82 45.69
N GLU A 59 2.61 -1.12 45.18
CA GLU A 59 3.83 -0.80 45.93
C GLU A 59 3.57 0.15 47.11
N SER A 60 2.53 1.00 47.02
CA SER A 60 2.30 2.12 47.95
C SER A 60 1.21 1.89 48.99
N SER A 61 0.51 0.74 49.02
CA SER A 61 -0.65 0.60 49.94
C SER A 61 -0.95 -0.83 50.36
N ALA A 62 -1.68 -0.98 51.51
CA ALA A 62 -2.38 -2.19 51.96
C ALA A 62 -3.43 -2.75 50.93
N ALA A 63 -3.42 -2.25 49.70
CA ALA A 63 -4.35 -2.58 48.60
C ALA A 63 -3.96 -3.87 47.85
N HIS A 64 -3.08 -4.74 48.41
CA HIS A 64 -2.71 -6.03 47.82
C HIS A 64 -3.92 -6.93 47.51
N GLU A 65 -5.05 -6.73 48.18
CA GLU A 65 -6.27 -7.55 48.00
C GLU A 65 -7.18 -7.09 46.87
N ARG A 66 -7.07 -5.86 46.37
CA ARG A 66 -7.98 -5.37 45.32
C ARG A 66 -7.55 -5.89 43.95
N ALA A 67 -8.41 -6.65 43.30
CA ALA A 67 -8.15 -7.24 41.99
C ALA A 67 -8.00 -6.18 40.86
N GLY A 68 -8.68 -5.03 40.94
CA GLY A 68 -8.73 -4.00 39.91
C GLY A 68 -8.09 -2.67 40.32
N THR A 69 -7.53 -1.95 39.33
CA THR A 69 -6.98 -0.60 39.48
C THR A 69 -7.66 0.35 38.49
N PRO A 70 -8.11 1.53 38.93
CA PRO A 70 -8.74 2.50 38.04
C PRO A 70 -7.72 3.15 37.13
N LEU A 71 -8.06 3.29 35.85
CA LEU A 71 -7.38 4.05 34.84
C LEU A 71 -8.30 5.16 34.33
N ASN A 72 -7.92 6.41 34.53
CA ASN A 72 -8.64 7.52 33.94
C ASN A 72 -8.26 7.67 32.46
N ARG A 73 -9.24 7.84 31.59
CA ARG A 73 -9.09 8.05 30.16
C ARG A 73 -8.07 9.16 29.83
N LEU A 74 -8.10 10.24 30.59
CA LEU A 74 -7.18 11.37 30.38
C LEU A 74 -5.71 11.04 30.63
N ASN A 75 -5.44 9.96 31.37
CA ASN A 75 -4.09 9.46 31.59
C ASN A 75 -3.66 8.39 30.57
N ILE A 76 -4.59 7.91 29.72
CA ILE A 76 -4.30 6.96 28.64
C ILE A 76 -3.91 7.77 27.39
N LEU A 77 -2.66 8.22 27.35
CA LEU A 77 -2.19 9.18 26.34
C LEU A 77 -2.03 8.55 24.96
N ASN A 78 -1.56 7.30 24.92
CA ASN A 78 -1.23 6.58 23.67
C ASN A 78 -2.48 6.07 22.91
N VAL A 79 -3.67 6.14 23.49
CA VAL A 79 -4.91 5.71 22.85
C VAL A 79 -5.98 6.80 23.06
N PRO A 80 -5.91 7.91 22.33
CA PRO A 80 -6.82 9.02 22.51
C PRO A 80 -8.23 8.63 22.08
N VAL A 81 -9.18 8.68 23.03
CA VAL A 81 -10.61 8.47 22.79
C VAL A 81 -11.43 9.49 23.57
N GLN A 82 -12.58 9.89 23.05
CA GLN A 82 -13.47 10.85 23.73
C GLN A 82 -14.20 10.24 24.92
N ARG A 83 -14.49 8.95 24.87
CA ARG A 83 -15.18 8.18 25.93
C ARG A 83 -14.57 6.80 26.01
N THR A 84 -14.49 6.21 27.18
CA THR A 84 -13.89 4.89 27.43
C THR A 84 -14.54 3.77 26.62
N ARG A 85 -15.85 3.82 26.34
CA ARG A 85 -16.54 2.82 25.51
C ARG A 85 -15.95 2.66 24.10
N PHE A 86 -15.25 3.68 23.56
CA PHE A 86 -14.61 3.61 22.26
C PHE A 86 -13.32 2.74 22.24
N PHE A 87 -12.91 2.21 23.38
CA PHE A 87 -11.93 1.13 23.41
C PHE A 87 -12.52 -0.19 22.96
N TRP A 88 -13.82 -0.44 23.23
CA TRP A 88 -14.47 -1.71 22.91
C TRP A 88 -14.89 -1.80 21.44
N HIS A 89 -14.83 -3.03 20.93
CA HIS A 89 -15.33 -3.35 19.59
C HIS A 89 -16.82 -2.97 19.48
N GLU A 90 -17.18 -2.30 18.40
CA GLU A 90 -18.54 -1.76 18.16
C GLU A 90 -19.12 -0.95 19.36
N THR A 91 -18.25 -0.43 20.22
CA THR A 91 -18.63 0.28 21.45
C THR A 91 -19.49 -0.53 22.43
N LYS A 92 -19.54 -1.84 22.27
CA LYS A 92 -20.32 -2.77 23.09
C LYS A 92 -19.58 -3.10 24.38
N VAL A 93 -19.96 -2.46 25.50
CA VAL A 93 -19.38 -2.70 26.83
C VAL A 93 -20.17 -3.71 27.65
N ARG A 94 -21.43 -4.03 27.25
CA ARG A 94 -22.35 -4.95 27.96
C ARG A 94 -23.24 -5.72 26.99
N THR A 95 -23.61 -6.95 27.39
CA THR A 95 -24.69 -7.73 26.79
C THR A 95 -25.71 -8.07 27.89
N GLY A 96 -26.88 -7.44 27.85
CA GLY A 96 -27.83 -7.48 28.97
C GLY A 96 -27.20 -6.94 30.25
N ASN A 97 -27.19 -7.74 31.31
CA ASN A 97 -26.57 -7.39 32.60
C ASN A 97 -25.10 -7.80 32.74
N HIS A 98 -24.51 -8.40 31.72
CA HIS A 98 -23.14 -8.89 31.79
C HIS A 98 -22.16 -7.92 31.08
N ASP A 99 -21.10 -7.55 31.81
CA ASP A 99 -20.00 -6.77 31.23
C ASP A 99 -19.25 -7.60 30.20
N ILE A 100 -18.93 -6.99 29.06
CA ILE A 100 -18.04 -7.58 28.05
C ILE A 100 -16.61 -7.14 28.38
N PRO A 101 -15.72 -8.02 28.80
CA PRO A 101 -14.33 -7.65 29.07
C PRO A 101 -13.58 -7.37 27.75
N LEU A 102 -12.76 -6.34 27.75
CA LEU A 102 -11.70 -6.15 26.78
C LEU A 102 -10.45 -6.84 27.34
N VAL A 103 -9.81 -7.72 26.58
CA VAL A 103 -8.66 -8.48 27.03
C VAL A 103 -7.48 -8.27 26.10
N ILE A 104 -6.34 -7.88 26.66
CA ILE A 104 -5.06 -7.79 25.94
C ILE A 104 -4.06 -8.67 26.69
N THR A 105 -3.55 -9.71 26.02
CA THR A 105 -2.53 -10.60 26.56
C THR A 105 -1.23 -10.41 25.79
N VAL A 106 -0.13 -10.15 26.48
CA VAL A 106 1.20 -10.06 25.87
C VAL A 106 2.09 -11.16 26.42
N GLY A 107 2.75 -11.88 25.52
CA GLY A 107 3.77 -12.87 25.90
C GLY A 107 5.11 -12.18 26.16
N VAL A 108 5.66 -12.29 27.37
CA VAL A 108 6.90 -11.64 27.80
C VAL A 108 7.95 -12.66 28.17
N SER A 109 9.23 -12.41 27.83
CA SER A 109 10.35 -13.25 28.28
C SER A 109 10.59 -13.10 29.79
N PHE A 110 10.53 -14.17 30.53
CA PHE A 110 10.90 -14.21 31.94
C PHE A 110 11.46 -15.59 32.33
N GLY A 111 12.63 -15.62 33.01
CA GLY A 111 13.24 -16.87 33.45
C GLY A 111 13.53 -17.89 32.34
N GLY A 112 13.78 -17.43 31.09
CA GLY A 112 14.02 -18.30 29.93
C GLY A 112 12.74 -18.88 29.29
N LYS A 113 11.55 -18.49 29.76
CA LYS A 113 10.24 -18.88 29.22
C LYS A 113 9.46 -17.67 28.74
N VAL A 114 8.44 -17.92 27.94
CA VAL A 114 7.48 -16.90 27.51
C VAL A 114 6.24 -17.00 28.39
N GLU A 115 6.05 -15.99 29.24
CA GLU A 115 4.92 -15.93 30.17
C GLU A 115 3.80 -15.04 29.58
N PRO A 116 2.55 -15.53 29.49
CA PRO A 116 1.41 -14.73 29.07
C PRO A 116 0.95 -13.80 30.20
N ILE A 117 0.84 -12.51 29.91
CA ILE A 117 0.38 -11.49 30.85
C ILE A 117 -0.96 -10.94 30.39
N PRO A 118 -2.12 -11.54 30.75
CA PRO A 118 -3.44 -11.06 30.38
C PRO A 118 -3.86 -9.88 31.27
N MET A 119 -4.15 -8.75 30.64
CA MET A 119 -4.74 -7.59 31.26
C MET A 119 -6.20 -7.49 30.83
N ARG A 120 -7.13 -7.49 31.78
CA ARG A 120 -8.56 -7.37 31.58
C ARG A 120 -9.01 -5.97 31.91
N PHE A 121 -9.83 -5.40 31.03
CA PHE A 121 -10.40 -4.07 31.21
C PHE A 121 -11.92 -4.16 31.32
N ARG A 122 -12.51 -3.35 32.22
CA ARG A 122 -13.95 -3.20 32.41
C ARG A 122 -14.32 -1.72 32.36
N ASN A 123 -15.38 -1.39 31.65
CA ASN A 123 -15.88 -0.05 31.59
C ASN A 123 -16.59 0.33 32.90
N GLN A 124 -16.32 1.52 33.43
CA GLN A 124 -16.95 2.06 34.65
C GLN A 124 -17.49 3.47 34.42
N GLY A 125 -17.88 3.79 33.20
CA GLY A 125 -18.46 5.08 32.86
C GLY A 125 -17.72 5.76 31.70
N GLU A 126 -17.90 7.05 31.55
CA GLU A 126 -17.36 7.77 30.36
C GLU A 126 -15.85 8.00 30.41
N ASP A 127 -15.28 8.14 31.61
CA ASP A 127 -13.88 8.51 31.81
C ASP A 127 -13.05 7.47 32.56
N LEU A 128 -13.66 6.40 33.06
CA LEU A 128 -13.01 5.46 33.95
C LEU A 128 -13.08 4.03 33.40
N VAL A 129 -11.93 3.36 33.39
CA VAL A 129 -11.77 1.94 33.09
C VAL A 129 -11.07 1.27 34.25
N TYR A 130 -11.51 0.09 34.66
CA TYR A 130 -10.76 -0.73 35.62
C TYR A 130 -9.91 -1.77 34.87
N CYS A 131 -8.62 -1.84 35.19
CA CYS A 131 -7.74 -2.88 34.70
C CYS A 131 -7.41 -3.89 35.82
N SER A 132 -7.31 -5.18 35.47
CA SER A 132 -7.01 -6.25 36.40
C SER A 132 -6.19 -7.36 35.75
N LEU A 133 -5.31 -8.01 36.54
CA LEU A 133 -4.59 -9.23 36.18
C LEU A 133 -5.32 -10.47 36.73
N ASP A 134 -5.17 -11.60 36.04
CA ASP A 134 -5.64 -12.89 36.55
C ASP A 134 -4.91 -13.27 37.86
N GLU A 135 -5.58 -14.03 38.72
CA GLU A 135 -5.07 -14.37 40.07
C GLU A 135 -3.71 -15.07 40.05
N LYS A 136 -3.51 -15.99 39.10
CA LYS A 136 -2.23 -16.71 38.95
C LYS A 136 -1.06 -15.78 38.66
N ILE A 137 -1.26 -14.77 37.82
CA ILE A 137 -0.26 -13.78 37.44
C ILE A 137 -0.08 -12.76 38.57
N ARG A 138 -1.18 -12.29 39.16
CA ARG A 138 -1.19 -11.32 40.25
C ARG A 138 -0.31 -11.72 41.44
N ASN A 139 -0.22 -13.01 41.74
CA ASN A 139 0.56 -13.55 42.85
C ASN A 139 2.05 -13.75 42.53
N ASN A 140 2.46 -13.59 41.26
CA ASN A 140 3.88 -13.65 40.87
C ASN A 140 4.50 -12.25 40.86
N HIS A 141 4.90 -11.75 42.01
CA HIS A 141 5.43 -10.41 42.21
C HIS A 141 6.69 -10.13 41.39
N GLU A 142 7.61 -11.13 41.28
CA GLU A 142 8.85 -10.98 40.52
C GLU A 142 8.57 -10.78 39.02
N LEU A 143 7.67 -11.59 38.47
CA LEU A 143 7.25 -11.46 37.05
C LEU A 143 6.66 -10.09 36.79
N ILE A 144 5.73 -9.62 37.63
CA ILE A 144 5.07 -8.33 37.43
C ILE A 144 6.07 -7.17 37.57
N ALA A 145 6.95 -7.23 38.59
CA ALA A 145 8.01 -6.22 38.76
C ALA A 145 8.96 -6.17 37.53
N HIS A 146 9.26 -7.33 36.94
CA HIS A 146 10.03 -7.41 35.70
C HIS A 146 9.29 -6.77 34.54
N VAL A 147 8.01 -7.12 34.33
CA VAL A 147 7.19 -6.60 33.24
C VAL A 147 6.96 -5.09 33.37
N ALA A 148 6.74 -4.59 34.58
CA ALA A 148 6.55 -3.15 34.85
C ALA A 148 7.78 -2.30 34.49
N LYS A 149 8.98 -2.89 34.49
CA LYS A 149 10.24 -2.24 34.08
C LYS A 149 10.43 -2.15 32.57
N ILE A 150 9.65 -2.90 31.77
CA ILE A 150 9.75 -2.85 30.32
C ILE A 150 9.34 -1.46 29.85
N ASN A 151 10.22 -0.81 29.10
CA ASN A 151 9.89 0.46 28.47
C ASN A 151 9.30 0.20 27.08
N VAL A 152 8.07 0.63 26.88
CA VAL A 152 7.35 0.57 25.59
C VAL A 152 6.94 1.97 25.23
N GLU A 153 7.30 2.42 24.04
CA GLU A 153 6.92 3.73 23.54
C GLU A 153 6.33 3.65 22.13
N LEU A 154 5.33 4.45 21.89
CA LEU A 154 4.65 4.56 20.60
C LEU A 154 4.98 5.90 19.95
N LEU A 155 5.69 5.85 18.82
CA LEU A 155 5.97 6.99 17.99
C LEU A 155 4.99 7.08 16.83
N TYR A 156 4.23 8.17 16.80
CA TYR A 156 3.38 8.54 15.68
C TYR A 156 4.17 9.30 14.61
N PRO A 157 3.68 9.35 13.35
CA PRO A 157 4.28 10.18 12.31
C PRO A 157 4.36 11.64 12.75
N MET A 158 5.46 12.32 12.40
CA MET A 158 5.66 13.71 12.78
C MET A 158 4.73 14.66 12.02
N SER A 159 4.11 15.58 12.76
CA SER A 159 3.25 16.62 12.19
C SER A 159 4.01 17.91 11.80
N GLY A 160 5.31 17.98 12.10
CA GLY A 160 6.17 19.14 11.89
C GLY A 160 6.88 19.55 13.19
N LEU A 161 7.88 20.45 13.13
CA LEU A 161 8.62 20.93 14.30
C LEU A 161 8.08 22.27 14.77
N GLU A 162 8.07 22.47 16.09
CA GLU A 162 7.89 23.79 16.67
C GLU A 162 9.11 24.68 16.43
N ILE A 163 8.90 25.97 16.41
CA ILE A 163 9.96 26.95 16.18
C ILE A 163 11.00 26.89 17.30
N GLU A 164 10.56 26.87 18.54
CA GLU A 164 11.39 26.77 19.74
C GLU A 164 10.98 25.57 20.59
N GLU A 165 11.96 24.85 21.11
CA GLU A 165 11.77 23.68 21.98
C GLU A 165 12.59 23.93 23.25
N PRO A 166 11.93 24.17 24.41
CA PRO A 166 12.64 24.38 25.68
C PRO A 166 13.22 23.05 26.19
N VAL A 167 14.23 23.13 27.06
CA VAL A 167 14.75 21.96 27.77
C VAL A 167 13.69 21.43 28.72
N LEU A 168 13.30 20.15 28.55
CA LEU A 168 12.25 19.48 29.30
C LEU A 168 12.83 18.43 30.27
N GLN A 169 12.14 18.21 31.38
CA GLN A 169 12.44 17.10 32.26
C GLN A 169 12.02 15.76 31.62
N PRO A 170 12.74 14.64 31.87
CA PRO A 170 12.45 13.34 31.27
C PRO A 170 10.98 12.89 31.41
N GLY A 171 10.35 13.12 32.56
CA GLY A 171 8.94 12.80 32.76
C GLY A 171 7.99 13.58 31.84
N ARG A 172 8.31 14.84 31.55
CA ARG A 172 7.53 15.67 30.62
C ARG A 172 7.70 15.21 29.17
N ILE A 173 8.91 14.78 28.80
CA ILE A 173 9.20 14.20 27.48
C ILE A 173 8.33 12.95 27.27
N GLY A 174 8.26 12.03 28.22
CA GLY A 174 7.42 10.84 28.16
C GLY A 174 5.92 11.16 28.01
N VAL A 175 5.43 12.18 28.73
CA VAL A 175 4.03 12.63 28.57
C VAL A 175 3.75 13.15 27.15
N LEU A 176 4.63 13.97 26.59
CA LEU A 176 4.47 14.53 25.24
C LEU A 176 4.57 13.46 24.16
N LEU A 177 5.49 12.51 24.31
CA LEU A 177 5.58 11.33 23.42
C LEU A 177 4.27 10.54 23.44
N GLY A 178 3.76 10.21 24.62
CA GLY A 178 2.49 9.49 24.76
C GLY A 178 1.29 10.25 24.17
N GLN A 179 1.31 11.58 24.15
CA GLN A 179 0.30 12.43 23.51
C GLN A 179 0.46 12.51 21.98
N GLY A 180 1.49 11.88 21.40
CA GLY A 180 1.83 12.00 19.99
C GLY A 180 2.43 13.37 19.62
N GLN A 181 2.84 14.17 20.62
CA GLN A 181 3.44 15.49 20.41
C GLN A 181 4.95 15.38 20.16
N THR A 182 5.32 14.50 19.22
CA THR A 182 6.72 14.18 18.87
C THR A 182 7.51 15.40 18.41
N ALA A 183 6.83 16.37 17.80
CA ALA A 183 7.40 17.62 17.34
C ALA A 183 8.00 18.51 18.46
N GLN A 184 7.50 18.34 19.70
CA GLN A 184 7.90 19.14 20.86
C GLN A 184 9.04 18.51 21.67
N VAL A 185 9.54 17.34 21.28
CA VAL A 185 10.54 16.59 22.06
C VAL A 185 11.75 16.13 21.25
N LEU A 186 11.77 16.37 19.93
CA LEU A 186 12.84 15.90 19.06
C LEU A 186 14.21 16.43 19.48
N ARG A 187 14.33 17.74 19.71
CA ARG A 187 15.61 18.36 20.10
C ARG A 187 16.02 17.94 21.51
N ASN A 188 15.05 17.72 22.42
CA ASN A 188 15.30 17.16 23.75
C ASN A 188 15.89 15.75 23.67
N LEU A 189 15.34 14.86 22.82
CA LEU A 189 15.88 13.52 22.62
C LEU A 189 17.31 13.58 22.05
N CYS A 190 17.54 14.46 21.06
CA CYS A 190 18.89 14.68 20.53
C CYS A 190 19.87 15.17 21.62
N LEU A 191 19.45 16.13 22.47
CA LEU A 191 20.24 16.62 23.57
C LEU A 191 20.55 15.53 24.60
N MET A 192 19.57 14.68 24.94
CA MET A 192 19.76 13.54 25.84
C MET A 192 20.81 12.56 25.30
N VAL A 193 20.77 12.23 24.00
CA VAL A 193 21.78 11.36 23.39
C VAL A 193 23.16 12.01 23.46
N TYR A 194 23.28 13.27 23.05
CA TYR A 194 24.55 13.99 23.05
C TYR A 194 25.18 14.10 24.46
N GLN A 195 24.36 14.43 25.47
CA GLN A 195 24.81 14.51 26.87
C GLN A 195 25.12 13.15 27.48
N GLY A 196 24.42 12.10 27.07
CA GLY A 196 24.62 10.74 27.57
C GLY A 196 25.82 10.03 26.95
N SER A 197 26.05 10.21 25.65
CA SER A 197 27.14 9.57 24.91
C SER A 197 27.44 10.33 23.61
N SER A 198 28.60 10.98 23.54
CA SER A 198 29.05 11.64 22.31
C SER A 198 29.23 10.65 21.15
N THR A 199 29.67 9.42 21.43
CA THR A 199 29.84 8.37 20.42
C THR A 199 28.51 7.92 19.82
N ASP A 200 27.44 7.86 20.61
CA ASP A 200 26.10 7.56 20.09
C ASP A 200 25.56 8.72 19.25
N TRP A 201 25.87 9.95 19.64
CA TRP A 201 25.55 11.13 18.82
C TRP A 201 26.27 11.11 17.47
N ASP A 202 27.57 10.80 17.46
CA ASP A 202 28.36 10.70 16.24
C ASP A 202 27.80 9.62 15.29
N LYS A 203 27.28 8.51 15.84
CA LYS A 203 26.57 7.49 15.06
C LYS A 203 25.29 8.05 14.40
N ILE A 204 24.49 8.82 15.14
CA ILE A 204 23.29 9.47 14.57
C ILE A 204 23.69 10.41 13.44
N VAL A 205 24.71 11.24 13.64
CA VAL A 205 25.22 12.19 12.63
C VAL A 205 25.62 11.43 11.35
N GLU A 206 26.34 10.32 11.49
CA GLU A 206 26.77 9.51 10.35
C GLU A 206 25.59 8.81 9.65
N LEU A 207 24.62 8.29 10.40
CA LEU A 207 23.40 7.70 9.84
C LEU A 207 22.59 8.72 9.03
N MET A 208 22.42 9.93 9.58
CA MET A 208 21.70 11.01 8.90
C MET A 208 22.44 11.47 7.65
N ARG A 209 23.79 11.55 7.73
CA ARG A 209 24.63 11.87 6.57
C ARG A 209 24.51 10.82 5.46
N ARG A 210 24.52 9.53 5.82
CA ARG A 210 24.34 8.42 4.86
C ARG A 210 22.99 8.41 4.17
N LEU A 211 21.91 8.68 4.94
CA LEU A 211 20.55 8.61 4.40
C LEU A 211 20.19 9.84 3.57
N PHE A 212 20.59 11.04 4.01
CA PHE A 212 20.09 12.28 3.45
C PHE A 212 21.16 13.15 2.80
N GLN A 213 22.44 12.81 2.96
CA GLN A 213 23.60 13.62 2.52
C GLN A 213 23.62 15.00 3.19
N LEU A 214 23.06 15.09 4.39
CA LEU A 214 23.02 16.30 5.22
C LEU A 214 23.87 16.10 6.48
N GLY A 215 24.64 17.10 6.85
CA GLY A 215 25.36 17.11 8.12
C GLY A 215 24.43 17.58 9.25
N LEU A 216 24.56 17.01 10.45
CA LEU A 216 23.81 17.39 11.62
C LEU A 216 24.76 18.09 12.62
N GLY A 217 24.38 19.27 13.12
CA GLY A 217 25.12 20.01 14.13
C GLY A 217 24.96 19.42 15.53
N ILE A 218 25.61 20.01 16.52
CA ILE A 218 25.49 19.63 17.92
C ILE A 218 24.28 20.33 18.55
N PRO A 219 23.41 19.59 19.32
CA PRO A 219 22.33 20.26 20.04
C PRO A 219 22.87 21.12 21.20
N VAL A 220 22.55 22.39 21.20
CA VAL A 220 23.04 23.36 22.17
C VAL A 220 21.87 24.10 22.81
N GLN A 221 21.90 24.28 24.12
CA GLN A 221 20.94 25.15 24.80
C GLN A 221 21.37 26.62 24.63
N ASN A 222 20.47 27.42 24.07
CA ASN A 222 20.70 28.85 23.90
C ASN A 222 20.38 29.65 25.17
N THR A 223 20.68 30.95 25.15
CA THR A 223 20.48 31.88 26.28
C THR A 223 19.01 32.04 26.70
N ARG A 224 18.04 31.65 25.85
CA ARG A 224 16.61 31.69 26.15
C ARG A 224 16.10 30.38 26.77
N GLY A 225 16.98 29.40 26.96
CA GLY A 225 16.61 28.10 27.49
C GLY A 225 16.03 27.12 26.46
N ALA A 226 16.01 27.48 25.18
CA ALA A 226 15.59 26.62 24.08
C ALA A 226 16.77 25.81 23.50
N ILE A 227 16.49 24.68 22.91
CA ILE A 227 17.49 23.82 22.25
C ILE A 227 17.60 24.22 20.79
N GLU A 228 18.78 24.62 20.36
CA GLU A 228 19.15 24.86 18.98
C GLU A 228 19.81 23.62 18.40
N LEU A 229 19.33 23.19 17.24
CA LEU A 229 19.89 22.14 16.44
C LEU A 229 19.83 22.54 14.97
N THR A 230 20.99 22.52 14.32
CA THR A 230 21.16 22.95 12.93
C THR A 230 21.59 21.79 12.05
N TYR A 231 21.41 21.94 10.75
CA TYR A 231 21.96 21.02 9.76
C TYR A 231 22.69 21.78 8.66
N SER A 232 23.63 21.11 7.99
CA SER A 232 24.39 21.64 6.86
C SER A 232 24.07 20.86 5.59
N GLN A 233 24.03 21.59 4.47
CA GLN A 233 23.77 21.04 3.15
C GLN A 233 24.88 21.45 2.18
N THR A 234 25.26 20.56 1.26
CA THR A 234 26.26 20.85 0.23
C THR A 234 25.83 22.04 -0.62
N GLY A 235 26.75 22.99 -0.78
CA GLY A 235 26.50 24.24 -1.53
C GLY A 235 25.89 25.39 -0.73
N VAL A 236 25.54 25.16 0.55
CA VAL A 236 25.08 26.20 1.49
C VAL A 236 26.18 26.48 2.50
N LYS A 237 26.60 27.75 2.64
CA LYS A 237 27.73 28.15 3.53
C LYS A 237 27.35 28.12 5.00
N GLU A 238 26.13 28.58 5.32
CA GLU A 238 25.67 28.72 6.71
C GLU A 238 24.80 27.54 7.10
N PRO A 239 24.89 27.05 8.35
CA PRO A 239 24.00 26.03 8.86
C PRO A 239 22.54 26.50 8.86
N LEU A 240 21.63 25.60 8.54
CA LEU A 240 20.19 25.85 8.49
C LEU A 240 19.50 25.33 9.76
N ALA A 241 18.41 25.97 10.15
CA ALA A 241 17.60 25.53 11.27
C ALA A 241 16.94 24.17 10.99
N LEU A 242 16.91 23.26 11.96
CA LEU A 242 16.30 21.92 11.82
C LEU A 242 14.86 21.98 11.32
N SER A 243 14.09 23.02 11.70
CA SER A 243 12.70 23.21 11.26
C SER A 243 12.55 23.40 9.76
N SER A 244 13.59 23.80 9.04
CA SER A 244 13.59 23.94 7.58
C SER A 244 13.97 22.67 6.83
N SER A 245 14.33 21.58 7.53
CA SER A 245 14.63 20.29 6.91
C SER A 245 13.36 19.55 6.47
N GLY A 246 13.50 18.61 5.55
CA GLY A 246 12.37 17.79 5.08
C GLY A 246 11.78 16.90 6.19
N ARG A 247 10.47 16.64 6.15
CA ARG A 247 9.77 15.84 7.16
C ARG A 247 10.35 14.44 7.33
N GLY A 248 10.76 13.78 6.23
CA GLY A 248 11.41 12.48 6.30
C GLY A 248 12.72 12.51 7.09
N PHE A 249 13.52 13.59 6.97
CA PHE A 249 14.70 13.81 7.79
C PHE A 249 14.36 13.93 9.27
N GLN A 250 13.36 14.74 9.61
CA GLN A 250 12.92 14.94 10.99
C GLN A 250 12.37 13.65 11.61
N GLN A 251 11.56 12.90 10.86
CA GLN A 251 11.00 11.61 11.29
C GLN A 251 12.11 10.59 11.61
N MET A 252 13.11 10.47 10.74
CA MET A 252 14.20 9.53 10.97
C MET A 252 15.09 9.95 12.13
N LEU A 253 15.36 11.24 12.25
CA LEU A 253 16.11 11.78 13.39
C LEU A 253 15.39 11.50 14.72
N LEU A 254 14.06 11.65 14.77
CA LEU A 254 13.24 11.31 15.95
C LEU A 254 13.40 9.83 16.34
N ILE A 255 13.26 8.94 15.37
CA ILE A 255 13.32 7.48 15.62
C ILE A 255 14.73 7.09 16.10
N PHE A 256 15.78 7.58 15.45
CA PHE A 256 17.15 7.29 15.87
C PHE A 256 17.47 7.90 17.24
N ALA A 257 17.12 9.17 17.47
CA ALA A 257 17.33 9.80 18.77
C ALA A 257 16.62 9.04 19.89
N TYR A 258 15.40 8.53 19.64
CA TYR A 258 14.71 7.69 20.60
C TYR A 258 15.44 6.36 20.87
N LEU A 259 15.84 5.62 19.82
CA LEU A 259 16.52 4.33 19.95
C LEU A 259 17.87 4.44 20.70
N PHE A 260 18.59 5.53 20.51
CA PHE A 260 19.87 5.76 21.20
C PHE A 260 19.70 6.30 22.62
N SER A 261 18.64 7.09 22.89
CA SER A 261 18.36 7.59 24.25
C SER A 261 17.70 6.55 25.17
N HIS A 262 16.98 5.55 24.60
CA HIS A 262 16.21 4.56 25.32
C HIS A 262 16.59 3.13 24.90
N LYS A 263 17.80 2.72 25.24
CA LYS A 263 18.28 1.34 24.99
C LYS A 263 17.47 0.32 25.80
N ARG A 264 17.40 -0.93 25.32
CA ARG A 264 16.64 -2.05 25.93
C ARG A 264 15.14 -1.76 26.07
N SER A 265 14.57 -1.09 25.09
CA SER A 265 13.16 -0.72 25.03
C SER A 265 12.43 -1.43 23.89
N VAL A 266 11.10 -1.36 23.91
CA VAL A 266 10.25 -1.74 22.79
C VAL A 266 9.76 -0.46 22.14
N LEU A 267 10.13 -0.27 20.87
CA LEU A 267 9.70 0.85 20.06
C LEU A 267 8.58 0.42 19.13
N LEU A 268 7.42 1.02 19.30
CA LEU A 268 6.27 0.89 18.42
C LEU A 268 6.27 2.09 17.46
N VAL A 269 6.28 1.84 16.16
CA VAL A 269 6.34 2.92 15.15
C VAL A 269 5.17 2.80 14.21
N ASP A 270 4.39 3.88 14.11
CA ASP A 270 3.33 4.03 13.13
C ASP A 270 3.91 4.69 11.89
N GLU A 271 3.86 4.02 10.75
CA GLU A 271 4.31 4.49 9.44
C GLU A 271 5.73 5.12 9.43
N PRO A 272 6.79 4.35 9.75
CA PRO A 272 8.17 4.87 9.76
C PRO A 272 8.64 5.38 8.40
N ASP A 273 7.99 4.95 7.34
CA ASP A 273 8.25 5.28 5.94
C ASP A 273 7.54 6.56 5.46
N ALA A 274 6.66 7.15 6.29
CA ALA A 274 5.96 8.38 5.95
C ALA A 274 6.94 9.48 5.54
N HIS A 275 6.67 10.14 4.42
CA HIS A 275 7.50 11.21 3.84
C HIS A 275 8.89 10.80 3.34
N LEU A 276 9.16 9.50 3.19
CA LEU A 276 10.42 9.00 2.62
C LEU A 276 10.26 8.62 1.15
N GLU A 277 11.29 8.92 0.37
CA GLU A 277 11.42 8.43 -1.00
C GLU A 277 11.50 6.90 -1.03
N ILE A 278 10.96 6.27 -2.06
CA ILE A 278 10.88 4.81 -2.23
C ILE A 278 12.23 4.13 -2.01
N LEU A 279 13.30 4.65 -2.59
CA LEU A 279 14.64 4.07 -2.45
C LEU A 279 15.17 4.09 -1.01
N ARG A 280 14.73 5.06 -0.20
CA ARG A 280 15.13 5.19 1.21
C ARG A 280 14.34 4.28 2.15
N GLN A 281 13.12 3.94 1.82
CA GLN A 281 12.26 3.10 2.66
C GLN A 281 12.89 1.74 2.98
N LYS A 282 13.50 1.06 1.99
CA LYS A 282 14.23 -0.20 2.20
C LYS A 282 15.46 -0.03 3.11
N GLN A 283 16.22 1.05 2.89
CA GLN A 283 17.41 1.34 3.72
C GLN A 283 17.03 1.60 5.17
N VAL A 284 15.95 2.33 5.39
CA VAL A 284 15.43 2.65 6.72
C VAL A 284 15.04 1.39 7.48
N PHE A 285 14.33 0.46 6.85
CA PHE A 285 13.96 -0.81 7.47
C PHE A 285 15.19 -1.58 7.99
N VAL A 286 16.23 -1.71 7.16
CA VAL A 286 17.48 -2.39 7.53
C VAL A 286 18.18 -1.67 8.68
N LEU A 287 18.28 -0.34 8.60
CA LEU A 287 18.93 0.45 9.65
C LEU A 287 18.19 0.38 10.99
N LEU A 288 16.87 0.46 11.00
CA LEU A 288 16.06 0.32 12.22
C LEU A 288 16.26 -1.04 12.87
N ARG A 289 16.28 -2.11 12.09
CA ARG A 289 16.57 -3.46 12.57
C ARG A 289 17.95 -3.54 13.22
N ASP A 290 18.97 -3.05 12.53
CA ASP A 290 20.37 -3.18 12.94
C ASP A 290 20.66 -2.33 14.19
N ILE A 291 20.19 -1.07 14.23
CA ILE A 291 20.34 -0.18 15.39
C ILE A 291 19.60 -0.72 16.61
N ALA A 292 18.36 -1.19 16.42
CA ALA A 292 17.60 -1.75 17.53
C ALA A 292 18.26 -3.02 18.07
N THR A 293 18.84 -3.86 17.20
CA THR A 293 19.61 -5.05 17.61
C THR A 293 20.83 -4.65 18.41
N GLU A 294 21.62 -3.68 17.96
CA GLU A 294 22.80 -3.16 18.68
C GLU A 294 22.42 -2.62 20.06
N ASN A 295 21.32 -1.87 20.15
CA ASN A 295 20.83 -1.29 21.39
C ASN A 295 20.02 -2.26 22.27
N GLN A 296 19.94 -3.54 21.89
CA GLN A 296 19.14 -4.57 22.58
C GLN A 296 17.65 -4.18 22.71
N SER A 297 17.15 -3.39 21.79
CA SER A 297 15.77 -2.94 21.70
C SER A 297 14.97 -3.80 20.73
N GLN A 298 13.66 -3.79 20.82
CA GLN A 298 12.74 -4.44 19.88
C GLN A 298 11.94 -3.39 19.13
N VAL A 299 11.79 -3.56 17.80
CA VAL A 299 10.96 -2.68 16.97
C VAL A 299 9.73 -3.46 16.49
N VAL A 300 8.56 -2.85 16.67
CA VAL A 300 7.29 -3.28 16.08
C VAL A 300 6.80 -2.12 15.23
N MET A 301 6.66 -2.34 13.94
CA MET A 301 6.23 -1.30 13.02
C MET A 301 4.97 -1.68 12.28
N VAL A 302 4.14 -0.69 12.03
CA VAL A 302 2.98 -0.80 11.15
C VAL A 302 3.20 0.09 9.95
N THR A 303 2.93 -0.43 8.76
CA THR A 303 3.16 0.27 7.50
C THR A 303 2.19 -0.20 6.42
N HIS A 304 2.07 0.58 5.36
CA HIS A 304 1.45 0.16 4.10
C HIS A 304 2.43 0.22 2.92
N SER A 305 3.73 0.46 3.19
CA SER A 305 4.78 0.49 2.17
C SER A 305 5.05 -0.90 1.59
N GLU A 306 4.88 -1.03 0.28
CA GLU A 306 5.22 -2.25 -0.48
C GLU A 306 6.73 -2.55 -0.42
N VAL A 307 7.56 -1.51 -0.33
CA VAL A 307 9.03 -1.64 -0.28
C VAL A 307 9.51 -2.20 1.06
N ILE A 308 8.92 -1.73 2.17
CA ILE A 308 9.21 -2.29 3.50
C ILE A 308 8.69 -3.73 3.58
N LEU A 309 7.55 -4.00 2.99
CA LEU A 309 6.95 -5.31 2.92
C LEU A 309 7.87 -6.33 2.26
N ASP A 310 8.43 -6.01 1.08
CA ASP A 310 9.38 -6.87 0.39
C ASP A 310 10.69 -7.06 1.19
N ALA A 311 11.18 -6.00 1.84
CA ALA A 311 12.34 -6.08 2.71
C ALA A 311 12.10 -6.91 3.99
N ALA A 312 10.85 -6.96 4.47
CA ALA A 312 10.45 -7.67 5.68
C ALA A 312 10.06 -9.13 5.45
N LEU A 313 10.03 -9.64 4.22
CA LEU A 313 9.66 -11.02 3.89
C LEU A 313 10.49 -12.08 4.64
N GLU A 314 11.74 -11.76 4.97
CA GLU A 314 12.65 -12.64 5.72
C GLU A 314 12.44 -12.55 7.25
N THR A 315 11.56 -11.65 7.69
CA THR A 315 11.25 -11.43 9.11
C THR A 315 9.80 -11.83 9.42
N ASN A 316 9.32 -11.52 10.60
CA ASN A 316 7.93 -11.83 10.94
C ASN A 316 6.98 -10.76 10.40
N LEU A 317 6.30 -11.13 9.33
CA LEU A 317 5.33 -10.30 8.62
C LEU A 317 3.91 -10.78 8.95
N THR A 318 3.10 -9.89 9.52
CA THR A 318 1.69 -10.13 9.79
C THR A 318 0.82 -9.27 8.88
N LEU A 319 -0.07 -9.91 8.14
CA LEU A 319 -1.11 -9.24 7.35
C LEU A 319 -2.37 -9.09 8.20
N LEU A 320 -2.86 -7.86 8.32
CA LEU A 320 -4.16 -7.55 8.92
C LEU A 320 -5.20 -7.25 7.85
N LEU A 321 -6.33 -7.96 7.91
CA LEU A 321 -7.49 -7.71 7.06
C LEU A 321 -8.74 -7.77 7.94
N GLU A 322 -9.53 -6.69 7.96
CA GLU A 322 -10.82 -6.62 8.67
C GLU A 322 -10.77 -7.11 10.13
N GLY A 323 -9.74 -6.70 10.86
CA GLY A 323 -9.54 -7.13 12.25
C GLY A 323 -9.05 -8.58 12.44
N ARG A 324 -8.68 -9.28 11.36
CA ARG A 324 -8.09 -10.63 11.42
C ARG A 324 -6.61 -10.59 11.07
N ALA A 325 -5.82 -11.31 11.84
CA ALA A 325 -4.38 -11.40 11.68
C ALA A 325 -3.96 -12.71 10.99
N ASP A 326 -3.16 -12.61 9.93
CA ASP A 326 -2.56 -13.75 9.26
C ASP A 326 -1.03 -13.60 9.22
N ASN A 327 -0.32 -14.55 9.82
CA ASN A 327 1.14 -14.54 9.84
C ASN A 327 1.69 -15.18 8.56
N LEU A 328 2.22 -14.35 7.67
CA LEU A 328 2.74 -14.79 6.37
C LEU A 328 4.08 -15.54 6.49
N ALA A 329 4.89 -15.25 7.50
CA ALA A 329 6.21 -15.87 7.66
C ALA A 329 6.15 -17.38 8.00
N LYS A 330 5.06 -17.87 8.59
CA LYS A 330 4.91 -19.29 8.96
C LYS A 330 4.60 -20.22 7.77
N LYS A 331 4.31 -19.68 6.59
CA LYS A 331 3.97 -20.46 5.40
C LYS A 331 5.14 -20.41 4.40
N VAL A 332 6.10 -21.33 4.51
CA VAL A 332 7.34 -21.37 3.69
C VAL A 332 7.07 -21.29 2.18
N GLN A 333 6.02 -21.93 1.68
CA GLN A 333 5.62 -21.86 0.27
C GLN A 333 5.15 -20.46 -0.16
N ILE A 334 4.61 -19.67 0.78
CA ILE A 334 4.20 -18.29 0.54
C ILE A 334 5.41 -17.39 0.33
N HIS A 335 6.44 -17.58 1.13
CA HIS A 335 7.65 -16.76 1.11
C HIS A 335 8.37 -16.76 -0.25
N GLU A 336 8.53 -17.93 -0.89
CA GLU A 336 9.15 -18.02 -2.22
C GLU A 336 8.26 -17.40 -3.31
N SER A 337 6.95 -17.63 -3.24
CA SER A 337 6.01 -17.05 -4.21
C SER A 337 5.91 -15.53 -4.06
N LEU A 338 5.92 -14.99 -2.84
CA LEU A 338 5.88 -13.55 -2.60
C LEU A 338 7.18 -12.84 -3.01
N LYS A 339 8.34 -13.49 -2.88
CA LYS A 339 9.63 -12.95 -3.41
C LYS A 339 9.62 -12.82 -4.93
N LEU A 340 9.00 -13.77 -5.63
CA LEU A 340 8.99 -13.79 -7.09
C LEU A 340 7.93 -12.86 -7.70
N TYR A 341 6.78 -12.70 -7.05
CA TYR A 341 5.60 -12.06 -7.65
C TYR A 341 5.14 -10.77 -6.95
N GLY A 342 5.81 -10.38 -5.87
CA GLY A 342 5.49 -9.17 -5.08
C GLY A 342 4.33 -9.38 -4.11
N THR A 343 4.53 -8.92 -2.88
CA THR A 343 3.56 -9.09 -1.79
C THR A 343 2.32 -8.21 -1.98
N ALA A 344 2.46 -7.07 -2.66
CA ALA A 344 1.36 -6.18 -2.99
C ALA A 344 0.28 -6.88 -3.83
N ASN A 345 0.70 -7.63 -4.84
CA ASN A 345 -0.22 -8.39 -5.69
C ASN A 345 -1.00 -9.45 -4.91
N TYR A 346 -0.34 -10.13 -3.96
CA TYR A 346 -1.02 -11.06 -3.05
C TYR A 346 -2.05 -10.36 -2.16
N VAL A 347 -1.68 -9.25 -1.54
CA VAL A 347 -2.58 -8.48 -0.66
C VAL A 347 -3.82 -8.01 -1.43
N ARG A 348 -3.63 -7.41 -2.61
CA ARG A 348 -4.74 -6.97 -3.48
C ARG A 348 -5.62 -8.13 -3.94
N ALA A 349 -4.99 -9.23 -4.38
CA ALA A 349 -5.72 -10.43 -4.82
C ALA A 349 -6.56 -11.04 -3.68
N ARG A 350 -6.02 -11.08 -2.46
CA ARG A 350 -6.74 -11.56 -1.28
C ARG A 350 -7.91 -10.66 -0.88
N GLN A 351 -7.72 -9.34 -0.95
CA GLN A 351 -8.77 -8.36 -0.64
C GLN A 351 -9.93 -8.39 -1.62
N ARG A 352 -9.63 -8.56 -2.91
CA ARG A 352 -10.61 -8.47 -4.00
C ARG A 352 -11.17 -9.83 -4.42
N GLY A 353 -10.51 -10.92 -4.06
CA GLY A 353 -10.89 -12.29 -4.47
C GLY A 353 -10.66 -12.59 -5.95
N TYR A 354 -10.09 -11.63 -6.70
CA TYR A 354 -9.80 -11.80 -8.13
C TYR A 354 -8.55 -11.06 -8.58
N VAL A 355 -8.06 -11.41 -9.78
CA VAL A 355 -7.04 -10.65 -10.53
C VAL A 355 -7.52 -10.48 -11.97
N PHE A 356 -7.44 -9.24 -12.46
CA PHE A 356 -7.69 -8.89 -13.86
C PHE A 356 -6.36 -8.58 -14.55
N TYR A 357 -6.07 -9.30 -15.64
CA TYR A 357 -4.81 -9.21 -16.38
C TYR A 357 -5.02 -8.48 -17.71
N VAL A 358 -4.20 -7.49 -18.00
CA VAL A 358 -4.12 -6.75 -19.26
C VAL A 358 -2.67 -6.44 -19.58
N GLU A 359 -2.35 -5.99 -20.79
CA GLU A 359 -0.98 -5.65 -21.16
C GLU A 359 -0.54 -4.27 -20.69
N GLY A 360 -1.47 -3.30 -20.64
CA GLY A 360 -1.13 -1.95 -20.24
C GLY A 360 -2.26 -1.18 -19.55
N GLY A 361 -1.91 -0.03 -18.98
CA GLY A 361 -2.89 0.88 -18.37
C GLY A 361 -3.86 1.46 -19.37
N THR A 362 -3.42 1.67 -20.60
CA THR A 362 -4.28 2.14 -21.72
C THR A 362 -5.42 1.20 -22.02
N ASP A 363 -5.22 -0.13 -21.89
CA ASP A 363 -6.27 -1.12 -22.13
C ASP A 363 -7.38 -0.99 -21.09
N VAL A 364 -7.00 -0.75 -19.83
CA VAL A 364 -7.97 -0.50 -18.74
C VAL A 364 -8.84 0.71 -19.04
N ASP A 365 -8.23 1.83 -19.44
CA ASP A 365 -8.92 3.08 -19.73
C ASP A 365 -9.83 2.93 -20.95
N ILE A 366 -9.37 2.24 -22.00
CA ILE A 366 -10.15 1.96 -23.20
C ILE A 366 -11.33 1.04 -22.88
N LEU A 367 -11.13 -0.05 -22.16
CA LEU A 367 -12.19 -0.97 -21.78
C LEU A 367 -13.25 -0.29 -20.91
N ARG A 368 -12.83 0.57 -19.98
CA ARG A 368 -13.73 1.38 -19.15
C ARG A 368 -14.54 2.35 -20.02
N ALA A 369 -13.89 3.05 -20.95
CA ALA A 369 -14.57 3.96 -21.86
C ALA A 369 -15.56 3.24 -22.78
N LEU A 370 -15.20 2.05 -23.29
CA LEU A 370 -16.09 1.19 -24.07
C LEU A 370 -17.31 0.73 -23.27
N ALA A 371 -17.13 0.35 -22.00
CA ALA A 371 -18.23 -0.03 -21.11
C ALA A 371 -19.22 1.14 -20.92
N VAL A 372 -18.73 2.34 -20.69
CA VAL A 372 -19.54 3.57 -20.57
C VAL A 372 -20.25 3.87 -21.90
N LYS A 373 -19.52 3.86 -23.03
CA LYS A 373 -20.05 4.17 -24.36
C LYS A 373 -21.18 3.25 -24.79
N LEU A 374 -21.07 1.97 -24.43
CA LEU A 374 -22.05 0.94 -24.77
C LEU A 374 -23.19 0.83 -23.75
N ASN A 375 -23.22 1.68 -22.71
CA ASN A 375 -24.13 1.55 -21.55
C ASN A 375 -24.12 0.14 -20.96
N HIS A 376 -22.92 -0.46 -20.87
CA HIS A 376 -22.76 -1.84 -20.46
C HIS A 376 -22.74 -1.98 -18.93
N PRO A 377 -23.30 -3.07 -18.32
CA PRO A 377 -23.29 -3.25 -16.87
C PRO A 377 -21.88 -3.22 -16.24
N ALA A 378 -20.84 -3.57 -16.98
CA ALA A 378 -19.46 -3.45 -16.52
C ALA A 378 -19.11 -2.01 -16.05
N ALA A 379 -19.70 -0.98 -16.65
CA ALA A 379 -19.42 0.41 -16.26
C ALA A 379 -19.80 0.73 -14.82
N SER A 380 -20.86 0.11 -14.28
CA SER A 380 -21.35 0.35 -12.90
C SER A 380 -20.56 -0.40 -11.84
N VAL A 381 -19.86 -1.48 -12.21
CA VAL A 381 -19.05 -2.30 -11.28
C VAL A 381 -17.55 -2.00 -11.38
N TRP A 382 -17.17 -1.13 -12.33
CA TRP A 382 -15.79 -0.70 -12.53
C TRP A 382 -15.45 0.44 -11.58
N ASP A 383 -14.85 0.13 -10.45
CA ASP A 383 -14.41 1.12 -9.47
C ASP A 383 -12.93 1.53 -9.68
N GLU A 384 -12.46 2.51 -8.90
CA GLU A 384 -11.07 2.99 -8.97
C GLU A 384 -10.06 2.00 -8.38
N ASN A 385 -10.54 0.96 -7.67
CA ASN A 385 -9.72 0.02 -6.93
C ASN A 385 -9.72 -1.38 -7.57
N VAL A 386 -9.94 -1.49 -8.87
CA VAL A 386 -9.86 -2.77 -9.59
C VAL A 386 -8.48 -3.39 -9.42
N ASN A 387 -8.41 -4.67 -9.07
CA ASN A 387 -7.15 -5.38 -8.96
C ASN A 387 -6.63 -5.80 -10.33
N VAL A 388 -5.87 -4.91 -10.97
CA VAL A 388 -5.27 -5.12 -12.28
C VAL A 388 -3.81 -5.54 -12.12
N TYR A 389 -3.41 -6.51 -12.91
CA TYR A 389 -2.00 -6.89 -13.09
C TYR A 389 -1.61 -6.70 -14.56
N PHE A 390 -0.53 -5.96 -14.79
CA PHE A 390 0.01 -5.74 -16.13
C PHE A 390 0.94 -6.88 -16.54
N VAL A 391 0.61 -7.53 -17.66
CA VAL A 391 1.37 -8.69 -18.16
C VAL A 391 2.48 -8.20 -19.08
N GLU A 392 3.71 -8.30 -18.64
CA GLU A 392 4.89 -7.94 -19.45
C GLU A 392 5.27 -9.03 -20.45
N ASN A 393 4.81 -10.26 -20.23
CA ASN A 393 5.12 -11.41 -21.08
C ASN A 393 3.85 -12.05 -21.61
N ASN A 394 3.50 -11.74 -22.86
CA ASN A 394 2.37 -12.32 -23.58
C ASN A 394 2.82 -13.40 -24.59
N TYR A 395 4.03 -13.97 -24.45
CA TYR A 395 4.51 -15.07 -25.31
C TYR A 395 3.94 -16.41 -24.83
N PRO A 396 3.58 -17.34 -25.77
CA PRO A 396 3.21 -18.69 -25.40
C PRO A 396 4.41 -19.41 -24.78
N GLU A 397 4.14 -20.40 -23.91
CA GLU A 397 5.17 -21.29 -23.37
C GLU A 397 5.98 -21.88 -24.53
N VAL A 398 7.23 -21.44 -24.67
CA VAL A 398 8.13 -21.96 -25.71
C VAL A 398 8.70 -23.27 -25.20
N SER A 399 8.47 -24.36 -25.95
CA SER A 399 9.29 -25.57 -25.82
C SER A 399 10.78 -25.20 -26.01
N VAL A 400 11.64 -25.80 -25.22
CA VAL A 400 13.06 -25.48 -24.96
C VAL A 400 13.98 -25.34 -26.22
N GLU A 401 13.44 -25.47 -27.44
CA GLU A 401 14.26 -25.57 -28.66
C GLU A 401 14.50 -24.28 -29.46
N SER A 402 13.96 -23.12 -29.02
CA SER A 402 14.19 -21.84 -29.73
C SER A 402 14.64 -20.71 -28.80
N GLU A 403 15.86 -20.80 -28.30
CA GLU A 403 16.51 -19.71 -27.50
C GLU A 403 16.91 -18.45 -28.29
N LEU A 404 16.72 -18.42 -29.61
CA LEU A 404 17.29 -17.38 -30.48
C LEU A 404 16.31 -16.27 -30.93
N GLU A 405 15.02 -16.32 -30.57
CA GLU A 405 14.02 -15.29 -30.94
C GLU A 405 13.43 -14.53 -29.74
N LYS A 406 14.19 -14.38 -28.66
CA LYS A 406 13.80 -13.53 -27.53
C LYS A 406 14.21 -12.07 -27.78
N VAL A 407 13.59 -11.41 -28.73
CA VAL A 407 13.76 -9.96 -28.93
C VAL A 407 12.38 -9.31 -29.00
N GLU A 408 12.15 -8.41 -28.05
CA GLU A 408 10.97 -7.57 -27.77
C GLU A 408 9.80 -8.25 -27.02
N GLY A 409 9.63 -7.91 -25.73
CA GLY A 409 8.45 -8.19 -24.89
C GLY A 409 8.44 -9.55 -24.17
N GLY A 410 9.52 -10.32 -24.14
CA GLY A 410 9.58 -11.66 -23.54
C GLY A 410 10.14 -11.75 -22.12
N PHE A 411 10.23 -10.65 -21.38
CA PHE A 411 10.71 -10.64 -20.01
C PHE A 411 9.54 -10.50 -19.04
N GLY A 412 9.42 -11.41 -18.09
CA GLY A 412 8.38 -11.37 -17.06
C GLY A 412 7.59 -12.67 -16.96
N VAL A 413 6.63 -12.67 -16.05
CA VAL A 413 5.79 -13.82 -15.74
C VAL A 413 4.52 -13.78 -16.59
N THR A 414 4.10 -14.93 -17.15
CA THR A 414 2.83 -15.01 -17.87
C THR A 414 1.64 -14.83 -16.91
N ALA A 415 0.49 -14.39 -17.44
CA ALA A 415 -0.74 -14.29 -16.65
C ALA A 415 -1.11 -15.63 -15.99
N LYS A 416 -0.90 -16.74 -16.69
CA LYS A 416 -1.18 -18.10 -16.21
C LYS A 416 -0.26 -18.51 -15.06
N ASP A 417 1.04 -18.25 -15.17
CA ASP A 417 2.00 -18.57 -14.12
C ASP A 417 1.78 -17.74 -12.88
N HIS A 418 1.62 -16.42 -13.03
CA HIS A 418 1.30 -15.53 -11.94
C HIS A 418 0.02 -15.94 -11.21
N PHE A 419 -1.07 -16.21 -11.95
CA PHE A 419 -2.32 -16.66 -11.37
C PHE A 419 -2.18 -17.98 -10.64
N ASN A 420 -1.53 -18.98 -11.23
CA ASN A 420 -1.34 -20.30 -10.63
C ASN A 420 -0.57 -20.24 -9.30
N GLN A 421 0.40 -19.37 -9.19
CA GLN A 421 1.12 -19.16 -7.93
C GLN A 421 0.23 -18.48 -6.87
N LEU A 422 -0.49 -17.43 -7.24
CA LEU A 422 -1.45 -16.81 -6.33
C LEU A 422 -2.56 -17.78 -5.89
N ARG A 423 -3.06 -18.61 -6.79
CA ARG A 423 -4.11 -19.61 -6.49
C ARG A 423 -3.66 -20.67 -5.49
N LYS A 424 -2.37 -21.06 -5.49
CA LYS A 424 -1.82 -21.95 -4.45
C LYS A 424 -1.98 -21.37 -3.04
N LEU A 425 -1.92 -20.04 -2.92
CA LEU A 425 -2.04 -19.31 -1.68
C LEU A 425 -3.48 -18.91 -1.35
N LEU A 426 -4.30 -18.73 -2.39
CA LEU A 426 -5.68 -18.26 -2.34
C LEU A 426 -6.56 -19.21 -3.17
N PRO A 427 -6.98 -20.37 -2.63
CA PRO A 427 -7.69 -21.41 -3.40
C PRO A 427 -9.00 -20.94 -4.06
N GLY A 428 -9.66 -19.91 -3.48
CA GLY A 428 -10.88 -19.30 -4.02
C GLY A 428 -10.66 -18.21 -5.06
N LEU A 429 -9.40 -17.88 -5.39
CA LEU A 429 -9.06 -16.78 -6.31
C LEU A 429 -9.63 -17.03 -7.71
N ARG A 430 -10.12 -15.98 -8.34
CA ARG A 430 -10.58 -15.96 -9.73
C ARG A 430 -9.68 -15.07 -10.59
N GLY A 431 -9.49 -15.43 -11.86
CA GLY A 431 -8.68 -14.66 -12.80
C GLY A 431 -9.37 -14.50 -14.15
N LEU A 432 -9.19 -13.33 -14.74
CA LEU A 432 -9.53 -13.04 -16.12
C LEU A 432 -8.36 -12.31 -16.77
N ALA A 433 -7.88 -12.81 -17.90
CA ALA A 433 -6.93 -12.11 -18.74
C ALA A 433 -7.59 -11.73 -20.07
N ILE A 434 -7.45 -10.49 -20.48
CA ILE A 434 -7.81 -10.00 -21.82
C ILE A 434 -6.55 -9.42 -22.43
N LEU A 435 -6.02 -10.10 -23.44
CA LEU A 435 -4.69 -9.85 -24.00
C LEU A 435 -4.78 -9.63 -25.51
N ASP A 436 -3.78 -8.96 -26.05
CA ASP A 436 -3.69 -8.70 -27.48
C ASP A 436 -3.31 -9.97 -28.25
N ASN A 437 -3.70 -9.99 -29.52
CA ASN A 437 -3.36 -11.10 -30.43
C ASN A 437 -1.97 -10.91 -31.03
N ASP A 438 -1.52 -9.66 -31.21
CA ASP A 438 -0.23 -9.30 -31.85
C ASP A 438 -0.03 -9.92 -33.24
N GLY A 439 -1.11 -10.14 -33.99
CA GLY A 439 -1.09 -10.77 -35.31
C GLY A 439 -0.73 -12.25 -35.30
N ARG A 440 -0.83 -12.93 -34.15
CA ARG A 440 -0.49 -14.36 -33.95
C ARG A 440 -1.74 -15.21 -33.81
N SER A 441 -1.62 -16.50 -34.10
CA SER A 441 -2.69 -17.46 -33.80
C SER A 441 -2.66 -17.81 -32.32
N ARG A 442 -3.60 -17.24 -31.55
CA ARG A 442 -3.75 -17.45 -30.11
C ARG A 442 -4.96 -18.31 -29.83
N GLN A 443 -4.88 -19.15 -28.82
CA GLN A 443 -6.02 -19.95 -28.34
C GLN A 443 -6.44 -19.47 -26.96
N ASP A 444 -7.75 -19.27 -26.80
CA ASP A 444 -8.36 -18.98 -25.51
C ASP A 444 -8.12 -20.15 -24.54
N PHE A 445 -7.93 -19.82 -23.27
CA PHE A 445 -7.79 -20.81 -22.19
C PHE A 445 -8.87 -20.57 -21.14
N GLU A 446 -9.43 -21.65 -20.60
CA GLU A 446 -10.38 -21.59 -19.52
C GLU A 446 -10.25 -22.80 -18.61
N ASP A 447 -10.12 -22.55 -17.30
CA ASP A 447 -10.32 -23.55 -16.26
C ASP A 447 -11.39 -23.05 -15.26
N GLN A 448 -11.58 -23.76 -14.15
CA GLN A 448 -12.59 -23.40 -13.13
C GLN A 448 -12.37 -22.01 -12.51
N SER A 449 -11.16 -21.48 -12.55
CA SER A 449 -10.74 -20.28 -11.80
C SER A 449 -10.12 -19.20 -12.67
N LEU A 450 -9.53 -19.54 -13.82
CA LEU A 450 -8.83 -18.63 -14.72
C LEU A 450 -9.41 -18.70 -16.13
N ARG A 451 -9.73 -17.55 -16.69
CA ARG A 451 -10.09 -17.38 -18.10
C ARG A 451 -9.07 -16.49 -18.77
N ILE A 452 -8.47 -16.93 -19.88
CA ILE A 452 -7.60 -16.12 -20.73
C ILE A 452 -8.29 -15.98 -22.08
N ARG A 453 -8.45 -14.75 -22.51
CA ARG A 453 -9.11 -14.40 -23.78
C ARG A 453 -8.22 -13.47 -24.56
N TYR A 454 -8.02 -13.81 -25.83
CA TYR A 454 -7.29 -12.95 -26.76
C TYR A 454 -8.26 -12.18 -27.65
N TRP A 455 -7.85 -10.99 -28.07
CA TRP A 455 -8.57 -10.27 -29.11
C TRP A 455 -8.44 -11.03 -30.44
N LYS A 456 -9.51 -11.08 -31.25
CA LYS A 456 -9.44 -11.69 -32.58
C LYS A 456 -8.71 -10.79 -33.58
N ARG A 457 -8.77 -9.47 -33.38
CA ARG A 457 -7.98 -8.47 -34.09
C ARG A 457 -6.65 -8.25 -33.37
N TYR A 458 -5.76 -7.46 -33.96
CA TYR A 458 -4.40 -7.24 -33.44
C TYR A 458 -4.41 -6.81 -31.97
N GLU A 459 -5.17 -5.74 -31.65
CA GLU A 459 -5.31 -5.14 -30.32
C GLU A 459 -6.72 -4.56 -30.13
N VAL A 460 -7.04 -4.06 -28.95
CA VAL A 460 -8.37 -3.49 -28.63
C VAL A 460 -8.70 -2.28 -29.49
N GLU A 461 -7.73 -1.47 -29.88
CA GLU A 461 -7.88 -0.28 -30.72
C GLU A 461 -8.44 -0.61 -32.11
N ASN A 462 -8.20 -1.81 -32.62
CA ASN A 462 -8.72 -2.26 -33.91
C ASN A 462 -10.27 -2.38 -33.95
N TYR A 463 -10.94 -2.27 -32.81
CA TYR A 463 -12.40 -2.37 -32.72
C TYR A 463 -13.12 -1.03 -32.84
N PHE A 464 -12.40 0.09 -32.71
CA PHE A 464 -13.03 1.42 -32.79
C PHE A 464 -12.26 2.42 -33.65
N ILE A 465 -10.94 2.29 -33.83
CA ILE A 465 -10.17 3.22 -34.67
C ILE A 465 -10.52 3.02 -36.14
N THR A 466 -11.14 4.05 -36.70
CA THR A 466 -11.49 4.15 -38.12
C THR A 466 -11.03 5.51 -38.69
N PRO A 467 -10.82 5.65 -40.00
CA PRO A 467 -10.48 6.93 -40.61
C PRO A 467 -11.46 8.04 -40.25
N ASN A 468 -12.76 7.76 -40.31
CA ASN A 468 -13.81 8.72 -39.96
C ASN A 468 -13.75 9.16 -38.50
N LEU A 469 -13.40 8.24 -37.57
CA LEU A 469 -13.25 8.58 -36.18
C LEU A 469 -12.08 9.55 -35.96
N LEU A 470 -10.93 9.30 -36.59
CA LEU A 470 -9.75 10.16 -36.46
C LEU A 470 -10.02 11.58 -36.99
N LEU A 471 -10.63 11.71 -38.20
CA LEU A 471 -11.02 13.00 -38.73
C LEU A 471 -12.10 13.69 -37.90
N GLY A 472 -13.09 12.93 -37.42
CA GLY A 472 -14.14 13.44 -36.54
C GLY A 472 -13.59 13.97 -35.23
N TYR A 473 -12.54 13.30 -34.66
CA TYR A 473 -11.86 13.78 -33.47
C TYR A 473 -11.12 15.09 -33.73
N VAL A 474 -10.39 15.21 -34.83
CA VAL A 474 -9.75 16.48 -35.23
C VAL A 474 -10.78 17.60 -35.40
N ALA A 475 -11.91 17.32 -36.04
CA ALA A 475 -12.99 18.30 -36.19
C ALA A 475 -13.60 18.73 -34.84
N LYS A 476 -13.75 17.79 -33.88
CA LYS A 476 -14.19 18.08 -32.50
C LYS A 476 -13.18 18.97 -31.77
N MET A 477 -11.89 18.65 -31.84
CA MET A 477 -10.83 19.44 -31.21
C MET A 477 -10.71 20.85 -31.81
N ASN A 478 -11.01 21.02 -33.13
CA ASN A 478 -11.03 22.33 -33.77
C ASN A 478 -12.04 23.30 -33.14
N LEU A 479 -13.13 22.81 -32.56
CA LEU A 479 -14.08 23.65 -31.82
C LEU A 479 -13.46 24.23 -30.54
N GLU A 480 -12.52 23.52 -29.95
CA GLU A 480 -11.81 23.94 -28.73
C GLU A 480 -10.60 24.83 -29.08
N LEU A 481 -9.92 24.57 -30.19
CA LEU A 481 -8.72 25.29 -30.63
C LEU A 481 -9.01 26.66 -31.23
N GLY A 482 -10.22 26.93 -31.72
CA GLY A 482 -10.64 28.23 -32.27
C GLY A 482 -9.73 28.70 -33.39
N LEU A 483 -8.94 29.78 -33.18
CA LEU A 483 -8.03 30.37 -34.18
C LEU A 483 -6.85 29.45 -34.55
N PHE A 484 -6.57 28.44 -33.75
CA PHE A 484 -5.51 27.44 -33.99
C PHE A 484 -6.07 26.14 -34.58
N ALA A 485 -7.28 26.18 -35.15
CA ALA A 485 -7.90 25.01 -35.74
C ALA A 485 -7.03 24.43 -36.87
N VAL A 486 -6.94 23.09 -36.88
CA VAL A 486 -6.24 22.33 -37.90
C VAL A 486 -7.08 22.36 -39.19
N ASP A 487 -6.46 22.66 -40.35
CA ASP A 487 -7.14 22.52 -41.62
C ASP A 487 -7.59 21.06 -41.83
N THR A 488 -8.90 20.88 -42.02
CA THR A 488 -9.49 19.55 -42.21
C THR A 488 -9.05 18.91 -43.52
N GLY A 489 -8.76 19.69 -44.56
CA GLY A 489 -8.18 19.21 -45.82
C GLY A 489 -6.77 18.65 -45.61
N LEU A 490 -5.95 19.35 -44.83
CA LEU A 490 -4.61 18.88 -44.44
C LEU A 490 -4.68 17.59 -43.63
N ALA A 491 -5.64 17.50 -42.71
CA ALA A 491 -5.82 16.27 -41.89
C ALA A 491 -6.24 15.09 -42.78
N ASP A 492 -7.13 15.28 -43.74
CA ASP A 492 -7.54 14.24 -44.70
C ASP A 492 -6.37 13.79 -45.59
N ASP A 493 -5.56 14.74 -46.08
CA ASP A 493 -4.37 14.45 -46.91
C ASP A 493 -3.33 13.62 -46.11
N VAL A 494 -3.04 14.00 -44.87
CA VAL A 494 -2.12 13.27 -44.01
C VAL A 494 -2.63 11.86 -43.72
N LEU A 495 -3.93 11.73 -43.40
CA LEU A 495 -4.54 10.43 -43.12
C LEU A 495 -4.58 9.55 -44.37
N SER A 496 -5.00 10.09 -45.51
CA SER A 496 -5.05 9.38 -46.80
C SER A 496 -3.68 8.83 -47.21
N GLY A 497 -2.63 9.65 -47.08
CA GLY A 497 -1.26 9.21 -47.34
C GLY A 497 -0.79 8.10 -46.40
N LEU A 498 -1.11 8.21 -45.11
CA LEU A 498 -0.74 7.19 -44.11
C LEU A 498 -1.51 5.89 -44.33
N ILE A 499 -2.79 5.94 -44.69
CA ILE A 499 -3.60 4.77 -45.04
C ILE A 499 -3.01 4.03 -46.23
N GLN A 500 -2.69 4.74 -47.30
CA GLN A 500 -2.08 4.14 -48.48
C GLN A 500 -0.74 3.46 -48.13
N GLU A 501 0.09 4.12 -47.33
CA GLU A 501 1.41 3.61 -46.93
C GLU A 501 1.32 2.39 -45.98
N ARG A 502 0.54 2.51 -44.92
CA ARG A 502 0.59 1.55 -43.79
C ARG A 502 -0.48 0.46 -43.85
N VAL A 503 -1.63 0.72 -44.45
CA VAL A 503 -2.73 -0.22 -44.52
C VAL A 503 -2.74 -0.97 -45.85
N PHE A 504 -2.44 -0.25 -46.95
CA PHE A 504 -2.44 -0.83 -48.30
C PHE A 504 -1.02 -1.11 -48.83
N GLY A 505 0.03 -0.96 -47.98
CA GLY A 505 1.42 -1.29 -48.33
C GLY A 505 1.97 -0.50 -49.52
N GLY A 506 1.41 0.68 -49.80
CA GLY A 506 1.72 1.52 -50.99
C GLY A 506 0.94 1.15 -52.26
N ASP A 507 0.11 0.10 -52.23
CA ASP A 507 -0.72 -0.30 -53.37
C ASP A 507 -1.83 0.76 -53.62
N ARG A 508 -1.68 1.47 -54.73
CA ARG A 508 -2.58 2.57 -55.08
C ARG A 508 -3.93 2.07 -55.58
N ASP A 509 -3.97 0.96 -56.28
CA ASP A 509 -5.19 0.43 -56.89
C ASP A 509 -6.13 -0.13 -55.81
N ASP A 510 -5.62 -0.94 -54.90
CA ASP A 510 -6.35 -1.42 -53.74
C ASP A 510 -6.87 -0.26 -52.85
N TYR A 511 -6.02 0.76 -52.63
CA TYR A 511 -6.42 1.98 -51.91
C TYR A 511 -7.57 2.71 -52.60
N LEU A 512 -7.52 2.88 -53.94
CA LEU A 512 -8.58 3.56 -54.72
C LEU A 512 -9.89 2.76 -54.71
N VAL A 513 -9.81 1.42 -54.76
CA VAL A 513 -10.98 0.55 -54.59
C VAL A 513 -11.65 0.78 -53.26
N TRP A 514 -10.87 0.80 -52.19
CA TRP A 514 -11.38 1.10 -50.84
C TRP A 514 -11.99 2.51 -50.76
N LYS A 515 -11.25 3.52 -51.20
CA LYS A 515 -11.68 4.96 -51.14
C LYS A 515 -12.96 5.23 -51.87
N ASN A 516 -13.20 4.54 -52.98
CA ASN A 516 -14.40 4.71 -53.83
C ASN A 516 -15.53 3.72 -53.48
N SER A 517 -15.35 2.86 -52.48
CA SER A 517 -16.37 1.90 -52.08
C SER A 517 -17.51 2.58 -51.33
N ALA A 518 -18.71 2.00 -51.43
CA ALA A 518 -19.84 2.41 -50.59
C ALA A 518 -19.50 2.15 -49.10
N SER A 519 -20.15 2.92 -48.20
CA SER A 519 -19.83 2.95 -46.75
C SER A 519 -19.65 1.55 -46.12
N ASP A 520 -20.57 0.63 -46.38
CA ASP A 520 -20.50 -0.74 -45.80
C ASP A 520 -19.39 -1.60 -46.42
N ALA A 521 -19.21 -1.51 -47.76
CA ALA A 521 -18.13 -2.24 -48.44
C ALA A 521 -16.77 -1.67 -48.06
N GLY A 522 -16.62 -0.35 -47.96
CA GLY A 522 -15.40 0.31 -47.50
C GLY A 522 -15.04 -0.09 -46.08
N ARG A 523 -16.03 -0.22 -45.17
CA ARG A 523 -15.82 -0.72 -43.79
C ARG A 523 -15.31 -2.15 -43.78
N LEU A 524 -15.89 -3.04 -44.55
CA LEU A 524 -15.45 -4.45 -44.62
C LEU A 524 -14.00 -4.59 -45.14
N ILE A 525 -13.64 -3.80 -46.17
CA ILE A 525 -12.27 -3.76 -46.70
C ILE A 525 -11.32 -3.24 -45.65
N TRP A 526 -11.67 -2.16 -44.94
CA TRP A 526 -10.88 -1.59 -43.86
C TRP A 526 -10.63 -2.65 -42.76
N GLU A 527 -11.68 -3.25 -42.27
CA GLU A 527 -11.60 -4.29 -41.23
C GLU A 527 -10.72 -5.47 -41.65
N ALA A 528 -10.85 -5.94 -42.91
CA ALA A 528 -10.04 -7.04 -43.43
C ALA A 528 -8.55 -6.67 -43.56
N LYS A 529 -8.24 -5.45 -44.05
CA LYS A 529 -6.85 -4.99 -44.22
C LYS A 529 -6.16 -4.62 -42.92
N THR A 530 -6.92 -4.24 -41.89
CA THR A 530 -6.36 -3.81 -40.61
C THR A 530 -6.30 -4.92 -39.53
N GLN A 531 -6.78 -6.14 -39.82
CA GLN A 531 -6.76 -7.23 -38.84
C GLN A 531 -5.38 -7.51 -38.22
N SER A 532 -4.31 -7.35 -39.01
CA SER A 532 -2.93 -7.57 -38.61
C SER A 532 -2.12 -6.27 -38.49
N VAL A 533 -2.76 -5.12 -38.52
CA VAL A 533 -2.12 -3.80 -38.40
C VAL A 533 -2.30 -3.29 -36.98
N LYS A 534 -1.22 -2.85 -36.35
CA LYS A 534 -1.25 -2.19 -35.04
C LYS A 534 -1.83 -0.78 -35.16
N LEU A 535 -3.14 -0.64 -34.92
CA LEU A 535 -3.86 0.62 -35.11
C LEU A 535 -3.53 1.67 -34.04
N SER A 536 -3.05 1.28 -32.85
CA SER A 536 -2.53 2.24 -31.87
C SER A 536 -1.33 3.01 -32.43
N SER A 537 -0.37 2.31 -33.03
CA SER A 537 0.79 2.94 -33.66
C SER A 537 0.43 3.74 -34.91
N PHE A 538 -0.56 3.28 -35.66
CA PHE A 538 -1.09 4.01 -36.84
C PHE A 538 -1.72 5.36 -36.42
N ALA A 539 -2.56 5.36 -35.38
CA ALA A 539 -3.21 6.59 -34.91
C ALA A 539 -2.18 7.56 -34.27
N GLU A 540 -1.21 7.04 -33.52
CA GLU A 540 -0.12 7.86 -32.98
C GLU A 540 0.70 8.53 -34.09
N GLU A 541 1.04 7.77 -35.14
CA GLU A 541 1.73 8.31 -36.32
C GLU A 541 0.92 9.37 -37.06
N PHE A 542 -0.41 9.19 -37.16
CA PHE A 542 -1.30 10.19 -37.73
C PHE A 542 -1.23 11.53 -36.99
N PHE A 543 -1.40 11.51 -35.66
CA PHE A 543 -1.36 12.73 -34.86
C PHE A 543 0.05 13.34 -34.82
N ARG A 544 1.10 12.53 -34.86
CA ARG A 544 2.47 13.00 -34.95
C ARG A 544 2.73 13.74 -36.29
N ARG A 545 2.35 13.15 -37.44
CA ARG A 545 2.49 13.80 -38.75
C ARG A 545 1.66 15.08 -38.85
N LEU A 546 0.50 15.10 -38.21
CA LEU A 546 -0.35 16.28 -38.16
C LEU A 546 0.33 17.40 -37.36
N ARG A 547 0.88 17.09 -36.20
CA ARG A 547 1.71 18.00 -35.39
C ARG A 547 2.89 18.56 -36.21
N ASP A 548 3.63 17.68 -36.85
CA ASP A 548 4.82 18.09 -37.62
C ASP A 548 4.50 19.01 -38.82
N ARG A 549 3.29 18.87 -39.38
CA ARG A 549 2.79 19.72 -40.47
C ARG A 549 2.19 21.05 -40.01
N THR A 550 1.59 21.08 -38.85
CA THR A 550 0.89 22.25 -38.31
C THR A 550 1.75 23.08 -37.37
N GLY A 551 2.79 22.49 -36.74
CA GLY A 551 3.57 23.11 -35.67
C GLY A 551 2.80 23.26 -34.36
N LEU A 552 1.61 22.67 -34.23
CA LEU A 552 0.80 22.65 -33.01
C LEU A 552 1.27 21.53 -32.08
N GLU A 553 0.84 21.59 -30.82
CA GLU A 553 1.03 20.46 -29.89
C GLU A 553 0.29 19.21 -30.40
N MET A 554 0.74 18.04 -29.99
CA MET A 554 0.11 16.78 -30.38
C MET A 554 -1.31 16.71 -29.81
N LEU A 555 -2.32 16.59 -30.69
CA LEU A 555 -3.74 16.63 -30.32
C LEU A 555 -4.15 15.44 -29.42
N LEU A 556 -3.45 14.30 -29.52
CA LEU A 556 -3.73 13.10 -28.77
C LEU A 556 -2.49 12.22 -28.67
N THR A 557 -2.20 11.73 -27.47
CA THR A 557 -1.14 10.75 -27.21
C THR A 557 -1.73 9.35 -27.07
N LYS A 558 -0.91 8.31 -27.23
CA LYS A 558 -1.37 6.90 -27.06
C LYS A 558 -2.06 6.67 -25.71
N GLY A 559 -1.57 7.27 -24.63
CA GLY A 559 -2.18 7.17 -23.29
C GLY A 559 -3.59 7.74 -23.17
N GLU A 560 -4.04 8.52 -24.16
CA GLU A 560 -5.34 9.19 -24.15
C GLU A 560 -6.34 8.59 -25.14
N PHE A 561 -6.06 7.43 -25.75
CA PHE A 561 -6.93 6.84 -26.79
C PHE A 561 -8.33 6.46 -26.29
N HIS A 562 -8.53 6.32 -24.99
CA HIS A 562 -9.86 6.22 -24.40
C HIS A 562 -10.77 7.41 -24.79
N ARG A 563 -10.23 8.61 -25.05
CA ARG A 563 -10.98 9.80 -25.52
C ARG A 563 -11.53 9.63 -26.93
N LEU A 564 -10.89 8.81 -27.78
CA LEU A 564 -11.43 8.46 -29.10
C LEU A 564 -12.71 7.63 -28.96
N VAL A 565 -12.77 6.75 -27.97
CA VAL A 565 -13.95 5.90 -27.72
C VAL A 565 -15.21 6.74 -27.47
N GLU A 566 -15.08 7.89 -26.78
CA GLU A 566 -16.21 8.81 -26.57
C GLU A 566 -16.83 9.28 -27.86
N SER A 567 -16.03 9.45 -28.89
CA SER A 567 -16.45 9.94 -30.23
C SER A 567 -16.79 8.80 -31.19
N ALA A 568 -16.54 7.54 -30.83
CA ALA A 568 -16.82 6.39 -31.68
C ALA A 568 -18.33 6.14 -31.83
N ASP A 569 -18.74 5.58 -32.98
CA ASP A 569 -20.11 5.14 -33.19
C ASP A 569 -20.37 3.81 -32.46
N SER A 570 -21.27 3.84 -31.48
CA SER A 570 -21.61 2.66 -30.67
C SER A 570 -22.21 1.51 -31.50
N ALA A 571 -22.89 1.81 -32.60
CA ALA A 571 -23.47 0.81 -33.50
C ALA A 571 -22.39 0.04 -34.28
N GLY A 572 -21.25 0.70 -34.55
CA GLY A 572 -20.10 0.11 -35.24
C GLY A 572 -19.21 -0.78 -34.40
N ILE A 573 -19.36 -0.79 -33.05
CA ILE A 573 -18.52 -1.59 -32.17
C ILE A 573 -18.95 -3.06 -32.21
N PRO A 574 -18.05 -4.00 -32.59
CA PRO A 574 -18.37 -5.41 -32.74
C PRO A 574 -18.82 -6.09 -31.43
N ARG A 575 -19.64 -7.13 -31.56
CA ARG A 575 -20.17 -7.90 -30.43
C ARG A 575 -19.10 -8.48 -29.53
N GLU A 576 -17.93 -8.84 -30.06
CA GLU A 576 -16.81 -9.36 -29.30
C GLU A 576 -16.41 -8.46 -28.14
N VAL A 577 -16.47 -7.13 -28.32
CA VAL A 577 -16.19 -6.16 -27.23
C VAL A 577 -17.19 -6.34 -26.09
N LYS A 578 -18.49 -6.48 -26.41
CA LYS A 578 -19.53 -6.70 -25.41
C LYS A 578 -19.33 -8.03 -24.68
N ASP A 579 -19.02 -9.11 -25.42
CA ASP A 579 -18.76 -10.43 -24.85
C ASP A 579 -17.58 -10.40 -23.85
N LYS A 580 -16.53 -9.59 -24.11
CA LYS A 580 -15.41 -9.40 -23.17
C LYS A 580 -15.78 -8.51 -21.98
N LEU A 581 -16.61 -7.49 -22.18
CA LEU A 581 -17.13 -6.68 -21.08
C LEU A 581 -18.06 -7.49 -20.16
N ASP A 582 -18.85 -8.46 -20.71
CA ASP A 582 -19.63 -9.40 -19.90
C ASP A 582 -18.74 -10.24 -18.96
N LEU A 583 -17.58 -10.70 -19.46
CA LEU A 583 -16.62 -11.46 -18.63
C LEU A 583 -16.03 -10.61 -17.51
N ILE A 584 -15.76 -9.32 -17.77
CA ILE A 584 -15.28 -8.37 -16.76
C ILE A 584 -16.37 -8.15 -15.69
N ALA A 585 -17.62 -7.92 -16.13
CA ALA A 585 -18.74 -7.74 -15.20
C ALA A 585 -18.96 -8.99 -14.33
N ASP A 586 -18.92 -10.20 -14.92
CA ASP A 586 -19.01 -11.48 -14.20
C ASP A 586 -17.89 -11.65 -13.15
N LEU A 587 -16.64 -11.28 -13.51
CA LEU A 587 -15.51 -11.35 -12.57
C LEU A 587 -15.72 -10.44 -11.36
N PHE A 588 -16.07 -9.17 -11.58
CA PHE A 588 -16.20 -8.18 -10.52
C PHE A 588 -17.42 -8.44 -9.61
N GLN A 589 -18.56 -8.84 -10.17
CA GLN A 589 -19.78 -9.14 -9.41
C GLN A 589 -19.64 -10.40 -8.54
N LYS A 590 -19.05 -11.46 -9.08
CA LYS A 590 -18.84 -12.71 -8.32
C LYS A 590 -17.84 -12.55 -7.18
N ALA A 591 -16.87 -11.66 -7.34
CA ALA A 591 -15.92 -11.34 -6.30
C ALA A 591 -16.56 -10.52 -5.16
N ALA A 592 -17.42 -9.55 -5.49
CA ALA A 592 -18.16 -8.79 -4.49
C ALA A 592 -19.07 -9.70 -3.62
N ALA A 593 -19.76 -10.67 -4.25
CA ALA A 593 -20.60 -11.63 -3.55
C ALA A 593 -19.84 -12.59 -2.62
N MET A 594 -18.55 -12.84 -2.88
CA MET A 594 -17.68 -13.66 -2.00
C MET A 594 -17.09 -12.88 -0.83
N ALA A 595 -16.90 -11.58 -0.98
CA ALA A 595 -16.45 -10.72 0.11
C ALA A 595 -17.53 -10.57 1.21
N ASP A 596 -18.81 -10.70 0.87
CA ASP A 596 -19.95 -10.60 1.79
C ASP A 596 -20.31 -11.94 2.50
N VAL A 597 -19.66 -13.05 2.19
CA VAL A 597 -19.90 -14.32 2.88
C VAL A 597 -18.97 -14.42 4.10
N PRO A 598 -19.53 -14.41 5.35
CA PRO A 598 -18.71 -14.70 6.52
C PRO A 598 -18.13 -16.11 6.36
N SER A 599 -16.80 -16.21 6.43
CA SER A 599 -16.11 -17.49 6.36
C SER A 599 -16.67 -18.44 7.43
N ALA A 600 -17.37 -19.49 6.98
CA ALA A 600 -17.79 -20.56 7.87
C ALA A 600 -16.55 -21.09 8.62
N SER A 601 -16.63 -21.10 9.92
CA SER A 601 -15.64 -21.68 10.82
C SER A 601 -15.25 -23.06 10.35
N GLU A 602 -14.01 -23.26 9.92
CA GLU A 602 -13.42 -24.58 9.90
C GLU A 602 -13.28 -25.05 11.36
N GLY A 603 -14.32 -25.75 11.83
CA GLY A 603 -14.28 -26.53 13.03
C GLY A 603 -13.73 -27.91 12.68
N SER A 604 -12.57 -28.20 13.20
CA SER A 604 -12.17 -29.46 13.84
C SER A 604 -10.68 -29.42 14.18
#